data_7e746cd6ac0a19d7e208c01b699945c2
#
_entry.id   7e746cd6ac0a19d7e208c01b699945c2
#
_cell.length_a   1.000
_cell.length_b   1.000
_cell.length_c   1.000
_cell.angle_alpha   90.00
_cell.angle_beta   90.00
_cell.angle_gamma   90.00
#
_symmetry.space_group_name_H-M   'P 1'
#
loop_
_entity.id
_entity.type
_entity.pdbx_description
1 polymer ?
#
loop_
_entity_poly.entity_id
_entity_poly.type
_entity_poly.pdbx_seq_one_letter_code
_entity_poly.pdbx_strand_id
1 'polypeptide(L)'
;MSIQIQPERSPFMDVETVVAGIRELSNSYTTSLHVTEGQEEARYINLIMEAAHPRQIWEAISNELSIDAGFANAAIVCCQGNHGWDDYLLLHHFDRTEPLDELNELV
;
A
#
# COMPACT_ATOMS: atom_id res chain seq x y z
N MET A 1 2.86 7.64 -1.62
CA MET A 1 2.32 6.37 -1.05
C MET A 1 2.28 5.32 -2.14
N SER A 2 2.81 4.16 -1.87
CA SER A 2 2.80 3.03 -2.81
C SER A 2 2.29 1.79 -2.10
N ILE A 3 1.37 1.08 -2.75
CA ILE A 3 0.91 -0.23 -2.29
C ILE A 3 1.25 -1.24 -3.38
N GLN A 4 2.03 -2.26 -3.04
CA GLN A 4 2.24 -3.40 -3.91
C GLN A 4 1.42 -4.58 -3.40
N ILE A 5 0.64 -5.18 -4.28
CA ILE A 5 -0.16 -6.37 -3.97
C ILE A 5 0.41 -7.54 -4.77
N GLN A 6 0.67 -8.65 -4.09
CA GLN A 6 1.08 -9.92 -4.70
C GLN A 6 -0.06 -10.93 -4.52
N PRO A 7 -0.97 -11.05 -5.51
CA PRO A 7 -2.21 -11.83 -5.35
C PRO A 7 -2.00 -13.30 -5.01
N GLU A 8 -0.90 -13.89 -5.47
CA GLU A 8 -0.59 -15.30 -5.23
C GLU A 8 -0.36 -15.62 -3.75
N ARG A 9 -0.07 -14.61 -2.92
CA ARG A 9 0.10 -14.77 -1.46
C ARG A 9 -1.23 -14.89 -0.72
N SER A 10 -2.33 -14.50 -1.36
CA SER A 10 -3.69 -14.60 -0.82
C SER A 10 -4.64 -15.07 -1.92
N PRO A 11 -4.63 -16.37 -2.26
CA PRO A 11 -5.37 -16.88 -3.42
C PRO A 11 -6.89 -16.68 -3.34
N PHE A 12 -7.43 -16.53 -2.13
CA PHE A 12 -8.86 -16.31 -1.93
C PHE A 12 -9.25 -14.83 -1.86
N MET A 13 -8.27 -13.92 -1.95
CA MET A 13 -8.54 -12.48 -1.97
C MET A 13 -9.13 -12.09 -3.32
N ASP A 14 -10.21 -11.28 -3.30
CA ASP A 14 -10.75 -10.67 -4.51
C ASP A 14 -9.93 -9.42 -4.84
N VAL A 15 -8.98 -9.56 -5.76
CA VAL A 15 -8.07 -8.49 -6.16
C VAL A 15 -8.82 -7.29 -6.70
N GLU A 16 -9.85 -7.51 -7.53
CA GLU A 16 -10.60 -6.41 -8.13
C GLU A 16 -11.32 -5.57 -7.07
N THR A 17 -11.90 -6.24 -6.06
CA THR A 17 -12.56 -5.56 -4.94
C THR A 17 -11.56 -4.75 -4.12
N VAL A 18 -10.38 -5.30 -3.84
CA VAL A 18 -9.32 -4.60 -3.10
C VAL A 18 -8.85 -3.36 -3.88
N VAL A 19 -8.55 -3.52 -5.17
CA VAL A 19 -8.09 -2.41 -6.02
C VAL A 19 -9.19 -1.33 -6.13
N ALA A 20 -10.45 -1.73 -6.29
CA ALA A 20 -11.57 -0.79 -6.35
C ALA A 20 -11.73 -0.02 -5.03
N GLY A 21 -11.56 -0.69 -3.89
CA GLY A 21 -11.61 -0.05 -2.57
C GLY A 21 -10.50 0.97 -2.38
N ILE A 22 -9.28 0.65 -2.78
CA ILE A 22 -8.15 1.59 -2.71
C ILE A 22 -8.37 2.76 -3.67
N ARG A 23 -8.91 2.52 -4.86
CA ARG A 23 -9.23 3.58 -5.82
C ARG A 23 -10.27 4.55 -5.26
N GLU A 24 -11.32 4.03 -4.63
CA GLU A 24 -12.35 4.85 -3.98
C GLU A 24 -11.76 5.69 -2.84
N LEU A 25 -10.92 5.07 -2.02
CA LEU A 25 -10.22 5.72 -0.93
C LEU A 25 -9.29 6.83 -1.48
N SER A 26 -8.59 6.57 -2.59
CA SER A 26 -7.70 7.55 -3.20
C SER A 26 -8.45 8.80 -3.67
N ASN A 27 -9.68 8.68 -4.11
CA ASN A 27 -10.49 9.84 -4.54
C ASN A 27 -10.71 10.85 -3.41
N SER A 28 -10.69 10.38 -2.15
CA SER A 28 -10.89 11.24 -0.98
C SER A 28 -9.60 11.88 -0.47
N TYR A 29 -8.45 11.26 -0.68
CA TYR A 29 -7.20 11.63 0.00
C TYR A 29 -6.03 11.91 -0.92
N THR A 30 -6.14 11.64 -2.22
CA THR A 30 -5.02 11.80 -3.16
C THR A 30 -5.40 12.61 -4.37
N THR A 31 -4.37 13.17 -5.03
CA THR A 31 -4.54 13.93 -6.28
C THR A 31 -4.40 13.04 -7.51
N SER A 32 -3.73 11.91 -7.39
CA SER A 32 -3.55 10.98 -8.50
C SER A 32 -3.36 9.55 -8.01
N LEU A 33 -3.78 8.60 -8.85
CA LEU A 33 -3.55 7.18 -8.64
C LEU A 33 -3.11 6.57 -9.95
N HIS A 34 -1.96 5.89 -9.94
CA HIS A 34 -1.46 5.09 -11.05
C HIS A 34 -1.43 3.62 -10.67
N VAL A 35 -2.02 2.78 -11.51
CA VAL A 35 -2.04 1.33 -11.31
C VAL A 35 -1.19 0.70 -12.41
N THR A 36 -0.19 -0.06 -12.01
CA THR A 36 0.65 -0.83 -12.93
C THR A 36 0.66 -2.29 -12.51
N GLU A 37 0.85 -3.18 -13.46
CA GLU A 37 0.97 -4.61 -13.20
C GLU A 37 2.26 -5.13 -13.80
N GLY A 38 2.81 -6.17 -13.20
CA GLY A 38 3.97 -6.85 -13.70
C GLY A 38 4.04 -8.28 -13.19
N GLN A 39 5.02 -9.02 -13.71
CA GLN A 39 5.31 -10.36 -13.26
C GLN A 39 6.81 -10.60 -13.40
N GLU A 40 7.45 -10.85 -12.25
CA GLU A 40 8.84 -11.29 -12.19
C GLU A 40 8.85 -12.72 -11.68
N GLU A 41 9.10 -12.94 -10.39
CA GLU A 41 8.95 -14.27 -9.78
C GLU A 41 7.47 -14.59 -9.49
N ALA A 42 6.67 -13.54 -9.21
CA ALA A 42 5.25 -13.62 -8.96
C ALA A 42 4.55 -12.40 -9.56
N ARG A 43 3.25 -12.54 -9.82
CA ARG A 43 2.41 -11.41 -10.26
C ARG A 43 2.37 -10.34 -9.18
N TYR A 44 2.48 -9.08 -9.58
CA TYR A 44 2.30 -7.95 -8.67
C TYR A 44 1.49 -6.84 -9.31
N ILE A 45 0.80 -6.09 -8.46
CA ILE A 45 0.05 -4.89 -8.83
C ILE A 45 0.56 -3.75 -7.96
N ASN A 46 1.01 -2.67 -8.57
CA ASN A 46 1.45 -1.48 -7.86
C ASN A 46 0.38 -0.39 -7.98
N LEU A 47 -0.03 0.14 -6.84
CA LEU A 47 -0.90 1.30 -6.76
C LEU A 47 -0.06 2.46 -6.19
N ILE A 48 0.23 3.45 -7.04
CA ILE A 48 1.09 4.57 -6.69
C ILE A 48 0.22 5.83 -6.60
N MET A 49 0.25 6.49 -5.44
CA MET A 49 -0.62 7.62 -5.13
C MET A 49 0.21 8.83 -4.70
N GLU A 50 -0.19 10.02 -5.16
CA GLU A 50 0.30 11.28 -4.62
C GLU A 50 -0.67 11.74 -3.54
N ALA A 51 -0.18 11.93 -2.32
CA ALA A 51 -0.98 12.32 -1.18
C ALA A 51 -0.45 13.63 -0.58
N ALA A 52 -1.31 14.65 -0.51
CA ALA A 52 -0.97 15.90 0.18
C ALA A 52 -0.86 15.69 1.70
N HIS A 53 -1.62 14.74 2.23
CA HIS A 53 -1.66 14.42 3.66
C HIS A 53 -1.43 12.92 3.87
N PRO A 54 -0.17 12.44 3.86
CA PRO A 54 0.13 11.01 3.93
C PRO A 54 -0.45 10.29 5.15
N ARG A 55 -0.53 10.97 6.30
CA ARG A 55 -1.09 10.35 7.51
C ARG A 55 -2.56 9.98 7.36
N GLN A 56 -3.35 10.82 6.71
CA GLN A 56 -4.78 10.56 6.52
C GLN A 56 -5.01 9.33 5.66
N ILE A 57 -4.28 9.23 4.54
CA ILE A 57 -4.42 8.06 3.68
C ILE A 57 -3.85 6.80 4.34
N TRP A 58 -2.76 6.94 5.09
CA TRP A 58 -2.19 5.80 5.82
C TRP A 58 -3.16 5.27 6.88
N GLU A 59 -3.82 6.13 7.62
CA GLU A 59 -4.83 5.71 8.59
C GLU A 59 -5.96 4.91 7.92
N ALA A 60 -6.43 5.36 6.77
CA ALA A 60 -7.47 4.67 6.01
C ALA A 60 -6.98 3.32 5.47
N ILE A 61 -5.78 3.26 4.91
CA ILE A 61 -5.17 2.01 4.43
C ILE A 61 -4.94 1.04 5.60
N SER A 62 -4.42 1.53 6.71
CA SER A 62 -4.17 0.74 7.91
C SER A 62 -5.45 0.10 8.43
N ASN A 63 -6.56 0.84 8.39
CA ASN A 63 -7.87 0.32 8.76
C ASN A 63 -8.30 -0.84 7.83
N GLU A 64 -8.13 -0.68 6.54
CA GLU A 64 -8.42 -1.76 5.57
C GLU A 64 -7.54 -2.99 5.81
N LEU A 65 -6.25 -2.79 6.11
CA LEU A 65 -5.33 -3.89 6.43
C LEU A 65 -5.77 -4.64 7.69
N SER A 66 -6.36 -3.94 8.66
CA SER A 66 -6.81 -4.55 9.92
C SER A 66 -8.07 -5.38 9.77
N ILE A 67 -8.94 -5.06 8.81
CA ILE A 67 -10.21 -5.76 8.62
C ILE A 67 -10.17 -6.81 7.49
N ASP A 68 -9.20 -6.73 6.60
CA ASP A 68 -9.02 -7.67 5.48
C ASP A 68 -7.68 -8.39 5.61
N ALA A 69 -7.71 -9.58 6.18
CA ALA A 69 -6.51 -10.39 6.37
C ALA A 69 -5.87 -10.82 5.04
N GLY A 70 -6.69 -11.05 4.01
CA GLY A 70 -6.19 -11.40 2.67
C GLY A 70 -5.35 -10.28 2.09
N PHE A 71 -5.83 -9.05 2.19
CA PHE A 71 -5.08 -7.86 1.77
C PHE A 71 -3.79 -7.72 2.58
N ALA A 72 -3.86 -7.81 3.89
CA ALA A 72 -2.69 -7.70 4.76
C ALA A 72 -1.61 -8.75 4.44
N ASN A 73 -2.01 -9.97 4.08
CA ASN A 73 -1.10 -11.05 3.76
C ASN A 73 -0.49 -10.96 2.35
N ALA A 74 -0.94 -10.03 1.53
CA ALA A 74 -0.48 -9.88 0.14
C ALA A 74 0.15 -8.52 -0.15
N ALA A 75 0.13 -7.58 0.80
CA ALA A 75 0.48 -6.19 0.55
C ALA A 75 1.81 -5.75 1.15
N ILE A 76 2.47 -4.83 0.45
CA ILE A 76 3.58 -4.03 0.95
C ILE A 76 3.18 -2.57 0.78
N VAL A 77 3.25 -1.77 1.84
CA VAL A 77 2.91 -0.34 1.80
C VAL A 77 4.14 0.49 2.14
N CYS A 78 4.49 1.39 1.25
CA CYS A 78 5.63 2.30 1.40
C CYS A 78 5.19 3.75 1.20
N CYS A 79 5.91 4.66 1.84
CA CYS A 79 5.74 6.10 1.69
C CYS A 79 7.09 6.75 1.42
N GLN A 80 7.10 7.83 0.63
CA GLN A 80 8.30 8.63 0.43
C GLN A 80 8.74 9.25 1.78
N GLY A 81 10.05 9.20 2.02
CA GLY A 81 10.66 9.89 3.15
C GLY A 81 11.03 11.34 2.80
N ASN A 82 11.91 11.94 3.59
CA ASN A 82 12.36 13.32 3.40
C ASN A 82 13.13 13.52 2.09
N HIS A 83 13.75 12.47 1.56
CA HIS A 83 14.51 12.48 0.31
C HIS A 83 13.82 11.63 -0.77
N GLY A 84 12.48 11.59 -0.78
CA GLY A 84 11.71 10.82 -1.73
C GLY A 84 11.82 9.32 -1.48
N TRP A 85 12.09 8.56 -2.54
CA TRP A 85 12.19 7.10 -2.43
C TRP A 85 13.58 6.62 -1.97
N ASP A 86 14.56 7.51 -1.86
CA ASP A 86 15.91 7.16 -1.37
C ASP A 86 15.88 6.78 0.13
N ASP A 87 15.00 7.40 0.90
CA ASP A 87 14.81 7.12 2.32
C ASP A 87 13.35 6.76 2.64
N TYR A 88 12.74 5.92 1.79
CA TYR A 88 11.34 5.55 1.93
C TYR A 88 11.05 4.91 3.30
N LEU A 89 9.80 5.04 3.73
CA LEU A 89 9.30 4.39 4.94
C LEU A 89 8.52 3.13 4.56
N LEU A 90 8.83 2.02 5.21
CA LEU A 90 8.10 0.77 5.07
C LEU A 90 7.01 0.71 6.15
N LEU A 91 5.75 0.90 5.76
CA LEU A 91 4.65 1.02 6.70
C LEU A 91 3.93 -0.31 6.96
N HIS A 92 3.96 -1.22 5.99
CA HIS A 92 3.39 -2.55 6.10
C HIS A 92 4.11 -3.53 5.16
N HIS A 93 4.26 -4.77 5.60
CA HIS A 93 4.80 -5.86 4.79
C HIS A 93 4.05 -7.15 5.13
N PHE A 94 3.79 -8.00 4.13
CA PHE A 94 3.16 -9.30 4.36
C PHE A 94 4.04 -10.24 5.20
N ASP A 95 5.35 -10.07 5.15
CA ASP A 95 6.28 -10.76 6.03
C ASP A 95 6.37 -10.01 7.37
N ARG A 96 5.84 -10.63 8.42
CA ARG A 96 5.74 -10.02 9.75
C ARG A 96 7.08 -9.92 10.46
N THR A 97 8.15 -10.49 9.91
CA THR A 97 9.51 -10.35 10.47
C THR A 97 10.22 -9.11 9.95
N GLU A 98 9.71 -8.44 8.92
CA GLU A 98 10.27 -7.19 8.41
C GLU A 98 10.07 -6.06 9.40
N PRO A 99 11.13 -5.28 9.72
CA PRO A 99 10.99 -4.12 10.59
C PRO A 99 10.22 -3.01 9.88
N LEU A 100 9.22 -2.44 10.57
CA LEU A 100 8.36 -1.40 10.03
C LEU A 100 8.77 -0.04 10.57
N ASP A 101 8.66 0.98 9.70
CA ASP A 101 8.84 2.37 10.07
C ASP A 101 7.51 2.99 10.52
N GLU A 102 7.58 4.15 11.15
CA GLU A 102 6.39 4.91 11.55
C GLU A 102 6.30 6.20 10.74
N LEU A 103 5.08 6.53 10.31
CA LEU A 103 4.85 7.71 9.48
C LEU A 103 5.14 9.02 10.21
N ASN A 104 5.04 9.05 11.53
CA ASN A 104 5.38 10.21 12.35
C ASN A 104 6.87 10.54 12.38
N GLU A 105 7.73 9.70 11.80
CA GLU A 105 9.14 10.01 11.57
C GLU A 105 9.32 11.07 10.48
N LEU A 106 8.29 11.32 9.66
CA LEU A 106 8.26 12.42 8.71
C LEU A 106 7.97 13.73 9.44
N VAL A 107 8.86 14.64 9.33
CA VAL A 107 8.72 15.98 9.92
C VAL A 107 8.09 16.93 8.92
#